data_a4d1d13e625b8512110c834663e40177
#
_entry.id   a4d1d13e625b8512110c834663e40177
#
_cell.length_a   1.000
_cell.length_b   1.000
_cell.length_c   1.000
_cell.angle_alpha   90.00
_cell.angle_beta   90.00
_cell.angle_gamma   90.00
#
_symmetry.space_group_name_H-M   'P 1'
#
loop_
_entity.id
_entity.type
_entity.pdbx_description
1 polymer ?
#
loop_
_entity_poly.entity_id
_entity_poly.type
_entity_poly.pdbx_seq_one_letter_code
_entity_poly.pdbx_strand_id
1 'polypeptide(L)'
;WRTASIEHAREVRDLLGGDYYVDYSDDNFEEGKVVRLGDEIAYHNDTTVDWLGGFVQANYTTDKMNIYGMGGLSSIEYSYQDHFTIEDEVIKAEPISTYQVKGGVMYNVNDDMSVFFNTGMVEKAPIMDNVIYYDGTVATDPSNEQFLHNEFGVNYKFGKLGLNASAYNTDWKDRNLTKSVTTGQGDSGDTD
;
A
#
# COMPACT_ATOMS: atom_id res chain seq x y z
N TRP A 1 13.55 4.68 -10.31
CA TRP A 1 13.75 4.58 -8.86
C TRP A 1 13.06 5.72 -8.13
N ARG A 2 12.50 5.43 -6.98
CA ARG A 2 11.88 6.37 -6.04
C ARG A 2 12.28 6.00 -4.63
N THR A 3 12.41 7.03 -3.77
CA THR A 3 12.49 6.87 -2.31
C THR A 3 11.50 7.82 -1.66
N ALA A 4 10.91 7.42 -0.54
CA ALA A 4 10.09 8.26 0.30
C ALA A 4 10.46 7.95 1.76
N SER A 5 10.71 9.00 2.55
CA SER A 5 10.91 8.90 3.99
C SER A 5 9.81 9.68 4.69
N ILE A 6 9.26 9.09 5.72
CA ILE A 6 8.16 9.63 6.51
C ILE A 6 8.56 9.53 7.97
N GLU A 7 8.55 10.65 8.66
CA GLU A 7 8.72 10.75 10.10
C GLU A 7 7.34 10.87 10.75
N HIS A 8 7.05 9.99 11.70
CA HIS A 8 5.84 10.01 12.50
C HIS A 8 6.20 10.21 13.97
N ALA A 9 5.74 11.32 14.55
CA ALA A 9 5.87 11.59 15.96
C ALA A 9 4.55 12.09 16.54
N ARG A 10 4.37 11.90 17.80
CA ARG A 10 3.27 12.46 18.57
C ARG A 10 3.79 13.47 19.57
N GLU A 11 3.27 14.70 19.54
CA GLU A 11 3.68 15.79 20.40
C GLU A 11 2.61 16.11 21.46
N VAL A 12 3.08 16.60 22.59
CA VAL A 12 2.20 17.17 23.63
C VAL A 12 1.64 18.51 23.14
N ARG A 13 0.32 18.57 22.94
CA ARG A 13 -0.39 19.77 22.47
C ARG A 13 -1.08 20.56 23.58
N ASP A 14 -1.35 19.92 24.72
CA ASP A 14 -2.00 20.55 25.87
C ASP A 14 -1.62 19.77 27.14
N LEU A 15 -1.40 20.47 28.22
CA LEU A 15 -1.10 19.92 29.55
C LEU A 15 -2.26 20.08 30.54
N LEU A 16 -3.45 20.56 30.06
CA LEU A 16 -4.67 20.76 30.84
C LEU A 16 -4.43 21.62 32.12
N GLY A 17 -3.52 22.58 32.02
CA GLY A 17 -3.15 23.49 33.12
C GLY A 17 -2.02 22.97 34.03
N GLY A 18 -1.43 21.81 33.72
CA GLY A 18 -0.22 21.33 34.39
C GLY A 18 1.04 21.94 33.81
N ASP A 19 2.15 21.87 34.55
CA ASP A 19 3.45 22.37 34.11
C ASP A 19 4.22 21.33 33.27
N TYR A 20 3.93 20.05 33.47
CA TYR A 20 4.55 18.90 32.81
C TYR A 20 3.68 17.65 32.92
N TYR A 21 4.06 16.62 32.13
CA TYR A 21 3.52 15.26 32.22
C TYR A 21 4.69 14.29 32.27
N VAL A 22 4.50 13.12 32.88
CA VAL A 22 5.51 12.05 32.87
C VAL A 22 5.06 10.98 31.88
N ASP A 23 5.78 10.82 30.79
CA ASP A 23 5.56 9.82 29.77
C ASP A 23 6.43 8.58 30.05
N TYR A 24 5.82 7.39 29.94
CA TYR A 24 6.47 6.09 30.15
C TYR A 24 6.52 5.27 28.85
N SER A 25 6.26 5.87 27.72
CA SER A 25 6.27 5.18 26.41
C SER A 25 7.63 5.14 25.72
N ASP A 26 8.60 5.89 26.25
CA ASP A 26 9.97 5.97 25.72
C ASP A 26 10.86 5.07 26.58
N ASP A 27 11.24 3.89 26.04
CA ASP A 27 12.04 2.87 26.72
C ASP A 27 13.44 3.34 27.12
N ASN A 28 13.91 4.46 26.54
CA ASN A 28 15.18 5.10 26.91
C ASN A 28 15.13 5.77 28.30
N PHE A 29 13.94 5.89 28.89
CA PHE A 29 13.70 6.52 30.19
C PHE A 29 12.95 5.58 31.15
N GLU A 30 13.67 4.70 31.82
CA GLU A 30 13.12 3.66 32.71
C GLU A 30 12.21 4.22 33.82
N GLU A 31 12.52 5.40 34.36
CA GLU A 31 11.71 6.09 35.40
C GLU A 31 10.64 7.04 34.78
N GLY A 32 10.47 7.04 33.49
CA GLY A 32 9.63 7.96 32.74
C GLY A 32 10.32 9.28 32.38
N LYS A 33 9.90 9.85 31.26
CA LYS A 33 10.40 11.11 30.68
C LYS A 33 9.49 12.26 31.09
N VAL A 34 10.05 13.28 31.72
CA VAL A 34 9.30 14.53 31.97
C VAL A 34 9.16 15.30 30.67
N VAL A 35 7.91 15.45 30.20
CA VAL A 35 7.58 16.09 28.94
C VAL A 35 6.77 17.37 29.16
N ARG A 36 6.94 18.34 28.25
CA ARG A 36 6.30 19.64 28.22
C ARG A 36 5.58 19.85 26.88
N LEU A 37 4.96 21.01 26.70
CA LEU A 37 4.35 21.37 25.43
C LEU A 37 5.36 21.33 24.29
N GLY A 38 5.07 20.58 23.23
CA GLY A 38 5.90 20.38 22.04
C GLY A 38 6.87 19.21 22.14
N ASP A 39 7.01 18.58 23.31
CA ASP A 39 7.82 17.37 23.44
C ASP A 39 7.11 16.16 22.84
N GLU A 40 7.89 15.22 22.33
CA GLU A 40 7.40 13.97 21.74
C GLU A 40 7.02 12.95 22.80
N ILE A 41 5.88 12.27 22.56
CA ILE A 41 5.29 11.27 23.45
C ILE A 41 4.69 10.12 22.66
N ALA A 42 4.56 8.97 23.31
CA ALA A 42 3.86 7.77 22.84
C ALA A 42 4.52 7.04 21.66
N TYR A 43 5.02 7.74 20.68
CA TYR A 43 5.81 7.16 19.59
C TYR A 43 6.57 8.24 18.81
N HIS A 44 7.74 7.87 18.31
CA HIS A 44 8.50 8.59 17.31
C HIS A 44 9.19 7.56 16.41
N ASN A 45 8.83 7.51 15.15
CA ASN A 45 9.42 6.55 14.22
C ASN A 45 9.62 7.12 12.82
N ASP A 46 10.61 6.58 12.14
CA ASP A 46 10.94 6.84 10.75
C ASP A 46 10.61 5.62 9.90
N THR A 47 9.95 5.86 8.79
CA THR A 47 9.67 4.85 7.77
C THR A 47 10.27 5.29 6.44
N THR A 48 11.01 4.40 5.78
CA THR A 48 11.51 4.63 4.43
C THR A 48 11.01 3.55 3.49
N VAL A 49 10.61 3.98 2.29
CA VAL A 49 10.15 3.11 1.20
C VAL A 49 11.04 3.38 -0.01
N ASP A 50 11.78 2.37 -0.43
CA ASP A 50 12.54 2.38 -1.68
C ASP A 50 11.84 1.55 -2.74
N TRP A 51 11.62 2.14 -3.90
CA TRP A 51 10.96 1.49 -5.02
C TRP A 51 11.81 1.58 -6.28
N LEU A 52 12.03 0.43 -6.92
CA LEU A 52 12.67 0.30 -8.21
C LEU A 52 11.74 -0.45 -9.17
N GLY A 53 11.50 0.09 -10.37
CA GLY A 53 10.69 -0.60 -11.35
C GLY A 53 11.02 -0.20 -12.77
N GLY A 54 10.63 -1.09 -13.68
CA GLY A 54 10.76 -0.88 -15.12
C GLY A 54 9.63 -1.58 -15.87
N PHE A 55 9.31 -1.06 -17.05
CA PHE A 55 8.32 -1.68 -17.92
C PHE A 55 8.70 -1.53 -19.38
N VAL A 56 8.11 -2.39 -20.20
CA VAL A 56 8.14 -2.30 -21.65
C VAL A 56 6.70 -2.34 -22.18
N GLN A 57 6.44 -1.56 -23.22
CA GLN A 57 5.14 -1.52 -23.88
C GLN A 57 5.35 -1.55 -25.39
N ALA A 58 4.52 -2.31 -26.08
CA ALA A 58 4.46 -2.34 -27.53
C ALA A 58 3.04 -2.04 -28.01
N ASN A 59 2.95 -1.35 -29.14
CA ASN A 59 1.70 -1.00 -29.80
C ASN A 59 1.80 -1.37 -31.27
N TYR A 60 0.79 -2.05 -31.79
CA TYR A 60 0.67 -2.39 -33.20
C TYR A 60 -0.66 -1.88 -33.72
N THR A 61 -0.62 -1.00 -34.73
CA THR A 61 -1.79 -0.34 -35.29
C THR A 61 -1.88 -0.60 -36.78
N THR A 62 -3.10 -0.97 -37.22
CA THR A 62 -3.48 -1.04 -38.62
C THR A 62 -4.75 -0.20 -38.84
N ASP A 63 -5.24 -0.09 -40.09
CA ASP A 63 -6.49 0.63 -40.39
C ASP A 63 -7.69 0.08 -39.61
N LYS A 64 -7.70 -1.23 -39.31
CA LYS A 64 -8.83 -1.91 -38.66
C LYS A 64 -8.57 -2.29 -37.21
N MET A 65 -7.33 -2.32 -36.76
CA MET A 65 -7.01 -2.91 -35.48
C MET A 65 -5.89 -2.16 -34.75
N ASN A 66 -6.07 -2.01 -33.44
CA ASN A 66 -5.03 -1.55 -32.54
C ASN A 66 -4.84 -2.62 -31.46
N ILE A 67 -3.60 -3.09 -31.30
CA ILE A 67 -3.23 -4.05 -30.25
C ILE A 67 -2.14 -3.41 -29.43
N TYR A 68 -2.24 -3.53 -28.10
CA TYR A 68 -1.14 -3.18 -27.20
C TYR A 68 -0.83 -4.30 -26.23
N GLY A 69 0.42 -4.33 -25.80
CA GLY A 69 0.87 -5.19 -24.72
C GLY A 69 1.89 -4.47 -23.85
N MET A 70 1.85 -4.67 -22.55
CA MET A 70 2.75 -4.09 -21.58
C MET A 70 3.15 -5.16 -20.55
N GLY A 71 4.43 -5.22 -20.21
CA GLY A 71 4.96 -5.99 -19.10
C GLY A 71 5.86 -5.13 -18.23
N GLY A 72 5.78 -5.27 -16.92
CA GLY A 72 6.59 -4.52 -15.97
C GLY A 72 6.91 -5.34 -14.73
N LEU A 73 8.04 -5.01 -14.13
CA LEU A 73 8.53 -5.58 -12.87
C LEU A 73 8.89 -4.44 -11.94
N SER A 74 8.66 -4.63 -10.64
CA SER A 74 9.13 -3.71 -9.63
C SER A 74 9.52 -4.44 -8.35
N SER A 75 10.33 -3.76 -7.55
CA SER A 75 10.78 -4.20 -6.23
C SER A 75 10.58 -3.05 -5.25
N ILE A 76 10.05 -3.36 -4.08
CA ILE A 76 9.84 -2.44 -2.97
C ILE A 76 10.62 -2.97 -1.77
N GLU A 77 11.36 -2.08 -1.10
CA GLU A 77 12.05 -2.33 0.17
C GLU A 77 11.50 -1.37 1.21
N TYR A 78 11.22 -1.88 2.40
CA TYR A 78 10.77 -1.11 3.55
C TYR A 78 11.83 -1.10 4.63
N SER A 79 12.06 0.05 5.25
CA SER A 79 12.83 0.17 6.47
C SER A 79 12.06 0.99 7.51
N TYR A 80 12.27 0.64 8.77
CA TYR A 80 11.60 1.22 9.93
C TYR A 80 12.61 1.43 11.05
N GLN A 81 12.50 2.55 11.74
CA GLN A 81 13.29 2.87 12.91
C GLN A 81 12.35 3.45 13.97
N ASP A 82 12.42 2.92 15.18
CA ASP A 82 11.67 3.41 16.33
C ASP A 82 12.64 4.07 17.32
N HIS A 83 12.50 5.39 17.50
CA HIS A 83 13.38 6.19 18.36
C HIS A 83 13.03 6.09 19.85
N PHE A 84 11.93 5.41 20.19
CA PHE A 84 11.50 5.20 21.57
C PHE A 84 11.94 3.85 22.14
N THR A 85 12.59 3.03 21.33
CA THR A 85 13.24 1.80 21.81
C THR A 85 14.70 2.04 22.21
N ILE A 86 15.19 1.29 23.19
CA ILE A 86 16.57 1.40 23.68
C ILE A 86 17.60 1.10 22.59
N GLU A 87 17.27 0.21 21.68
CA GLU A 87 18.19 -0.24 20.62
C GLU A 87 18.28 0.76 19.47
N ASP A 88 17.23 1.54 19.22
CA ASP A 88 17.14 2.53 18.13
C ASP A 88 17.70 1.99 16.80
N GLU A 89 17.38 0.75 16.46
CA GLU A 89 17.92 0.02 15.32
C GLU A 89 17.06 0.23 14.06
N VAL A 90 17.73 0.39 12.91
CA VAL A 90 17.02 0.39 11.62
C VAL A 90 16.70 -1.02 11.18
N ILE A 91 15.43 -1.36 11.22
CA ILE A 91 14.89 -2.65 10.79
C ILE A 91 14.62 -2.58 9.28
N LYS A 92 15.06 -3.59 8.54
CA LYS A 92 14.83 -3.70 7.09
C LYS A 92 14.14 -5.00 6.75
N ALA A 93 13.11 -4.89 5.91
CA ALA A 93 12.48 -6.07 5.31
C ALA A 93 13.19 -6.47 4.02
N GLU A 94 13.12 -7.75 3.67
CA GLU A 94 13.58 -8.22 2.38
C GLU A 94 12.79 -7.57 1.25
N PRO A 95 13.43 -7.24 0.10
CA PRO A 95 12.75 -6.62 -1.02
C PRO A 95 11.61 -7.48 -1.58
N ILE A 96 10.44 -6.88 -1.75
CA ILE A 96 9.25 -7.53 -2.28
C ILE A 96 9.13 -7.21 -3.76
N SER A 97 9.16 -8.27 -4.59
CA SER A 97 9.01 -8.15 -6.02
C SER A 97 7.56 -8.23 -6.44
N THR A 98 7.17 -7.44 -7.43
CA THR A 98 5.85 -7.45 -8.05
C THR A 98 5.96 -7.41 -9.56
N TYR A 99 4.92 -7.87 -10.25
CA TYR A 99 4.84 -7.76 -11.70
C TYR A 99 3.49 -7.23 -12.15
N GLN A 100 3.46 -6.75 -13.39
CA GLN A 100 2.23 -6.42 -14.09
C GLN A 100 2.33 -6.83 -15.54
N VAL A 101 1.24 -7.37 -16.07
CA VAL A 101 1.07 -7.69 -17.49
C VAL A 101 -0.29 -7.17 -17.91
N LYS A 102 -0.32 -6.37 -18.97
CA LYS A 102 -1.56 -5.80 -19.52
C LYS A 102 -1.56 -5.91 -21.02
N GLY A 103 -2.73 -6.08 -21.58
CA GLY A 103 -2.90 -6.11 -23.03
C GLY A 103 -4.32 -5.80 -23.43
N GLY A 104 -4.47 -5.40 -24.68
CA GLY A 104 -5.79 -5.13 -25.22
C GLY A 104 -5.78 -5.07 -26.72
N VAL A 105 -6.96 -5.22 -27.27
CA VAL A 105 -7.23 -5.10 -28.70
C VAL A 105 -8.46 -4.26 -28.91
N MET A 106 -8.38 -3.35 -29.88
CA MET A 106 -9.53 -2.62 -30.42
C MET A 106 -9.64 -2.96 -31.90
N TYR A 107 -10.86 -3.29 -32.34
CA TYR A 107 -11.17 -3.61 -33.71
C TYR A 107 -12.24 -2.65 -34.25
N ASN A 108 -11.92 -1.96 -35.33
CA ASN A 108 -12.86 -1.12 -36.07
C ASN A 108 -13.72 -1.99 -36.98
N VAL A 109 -14.98 -2.20 -36.57
CA VAL A 109 -15.96 -3.00 -37.33
C VAL A 109 -16.32 -2.26 -38.62
N ASN A 110 -16.50 -0.94 -38.53
CA ASN A 110 -16.69 0.00 -39.63
C ASN A 110 -16.27 1.41 -39.17
N ASP A 111 -16.53 2.43 -39.99
CA ASP A 111 -16.15 3.83 -39.72
C ASP A 111 -16.85 4.42 -38.48
N ASP A 112 -17.98 3.86 -38.09
CA ASP A 112 -18.81 4.33 -36.99
C ASP A 112 -18.73 3.46 -35.73
N MET A 113 -18.22 2.22 -35.84
CA MET A 113 -18.26 1.25 -34.75
C MET A 113 -16.91 0.59 -34.50
N SER A 114 -16.46 0.58 -33.26
CA SER A 114 -15.37 -0.27 -32.81
C SER A 114 -15.75 -1.07 -31.56
N VAL A 115 -15.12 -2.22 -31.39
CA VAL A 115 -15.19 -3.06 -30.20
C VAL A 115 -13.80 -3.18 -29.59
N PHE A 116 -13.73 -3.31 -28.29
CA PHE A 116 -12.44 -3.50 -27.63
C PHE A 116 -12.52 -4.53 -26.51
N PHE A 117 -11.37 -5.13 -26.25
CA PHE A 117 -11.14 -5.99 -25.09
C PHE A 117 -9.82 -5.62 -24.44
N ASN A 118 -9.84 -5.41 -23.13
CA ASN A 118 -8.67 -5.16 -22.30
C ASN A 118 -8.57 -6.22 -21.21
N THR A 119 -7.37 -6.66 -20.92
CA THR A 119 -7.08 -7.54 -19.79
C THR A 119 -5.79 -7.13 -19.12
N GLY A 120 -5.69 -7.41 -17.82
CA GLY A 120 -4.47 -7.13 -17.07
C GLY A 120 -4.41 -7.92 -15.79
N MET A 121 -3.22 -8.39 -15.48
CA MET A 121 -2.86 -8.99 -14.20
C MET A 121 -1.81 -8.11 -13.53
N VAL A 122 -2.08 -7.72 -12.28
CA VAL A 122 -1.22 -6.81 -11.52
C VAL A 122 -1.05 -7.37 -10.11
N GLU A 123 0.19 -7.44 -9.66
CA GLU A 123 0.51 -7.64 -8.26
C GLU A 123 0.79 -6.29 -7.60
N LYS A 124 0.32 -6.15 -6.36
CA LYS A 124 0.58 -5.04 -5.47
C LYS A 124 1.25 -5.56 -4.22
N ALA A 125 2.41 -5.02 -3.88
CA ALA A 125 3.05 -5.33 -2.60
C ALA A 125 2.16 -4.92 -1.42
N PRO A 126 2.20 -5.65 -0.30
CA PRO A 126 1.53 -5.24 0.92
C PRO A 126 2.04 -3.86 1.38
N ILE A 127 1.22 -3.15 2.15
CA ILE A 127 1.64 -1.90 2.80
C ILE A 127 2.67 -2.19 3.90
N MET A 128 3.46 -1.20 4.27
CA MET A 128 4.53 -1.33 5.25
C MET A 128 4.06 -1.99 6.55
N ASP A 129 2.92 -1.60 7.11
CA ASP A 129 2.37 -2.13 8.38
C ASP A 129 2.06 -3.64 8.34
N ASN A 130 1.98 -4.24 7.15
CA ASN A 130 1.83 -5.69 6.96
C ASN A 130 3.16 -6.39 6.68
N VAL A 131 4.26 -5.65 6.62
CA VAL A 131 5.62 -6.16 6.35
C VAL A 131 6.51 -5.98 7.58
N ILE A 132 6.48 -4.81 8.19
CA ILE A 132 7.16 -4.51 9.45
C ILE A 132 6.09 -4.04 10.43
N TYR A 133 5.92 -4.78 11.52
CA TYR A 133 4.97 -4.44 12.57
C TYR A 133 5.53 -3.33 13.46
N TYR A 134 4.65 -2.65 14.18
CA TYR A 134 5.03 -1.53 15.08
C TYR A 134 5.98 -1.93 16.22
N ASP A 135 6.08 -3.23 16.53
CA ASP A 135 7.02 -3.79 17.52
C ASP A 135 8.39 -4.16 16.89
N GLY A 136 8.62 -3.78 15.62
CA GLY A 136 9.82 -4.10 14.86
C GLY A 136 9.88 -5.50 14.29
N THR A 137 8.88 -6.36 14.53
CA THR A 137 8.85 -7.71 13.97
C THR A 137 8.62 -7.65 12.45
N VAL A 138 9.46 -8.34 11.69
CA VAL A 138 9.32 -8.47 10.23
C VAL A 138 8.45 -9.68 9.90
N ALA A 139 7.43 -9.47 9.07
CA ALA A 139 6.56 -10.54 8.60
C ALA A 139 7.34 -11.58 7.79
N THR A 140 7.11 -12.86 8.08
CA THR A 140 7.69 -13.95 7.30
C THR A 140 6.83 -14.19 6.06
N ASP A 141 7.38 -13.96 4.85
CA ASP A 141 6.72 -14.19 3.57
C ASP A 141 5.39 -13.41 3.39
N PRO A 142 5.44 -12.05 3.39
CA PRO A 142 4.26 -11.23 3.18
C PRO A 142 3.73 -11.40 1.74
N SER A 143 2.44 -11.74 1.60
CA SER A 143 1.82 -12.03 0.31
C SER A 143 1.46 -10.77 -0.48
N ASN A 144 1.74 -10.76 -1.78
CA ASN A 144 1.26 -9.72 -2.69
C ASN A 144 -0.24 -9.87 -2.96
N GLU A 145 -0.95 -8.74 -3.00
CA GLU A 145 -2.32 -8.71 -3.50
C GLU A 145 -2.33 -8.87 -5.02
N GLN A 146 -3.28 -9.63 -5.56
CA GLN A 146 -3.39 -9.90 -6.99
C GLN A 146 -4.70 -9.36 -7.56
N PHE A 147 -4.61 -8.70 -8.70
CA PHE A 147 -5.75 -8.17 -9.45
C PHE A 147 -5.75 -8.76 -10.85
N LEU A 148 -6.83 -9.43 -11.22
CA LEU A 148 -7.11 -9.81 -12.60
C LEU A 148 -8.30 -9.01 -13.10
N HIS A 149 -8.05 -8.14 -14.09
CA HIS A 149 -9.08 -7.29 -14.70
C HIS A 149 -9.35 -7.70 -16.13
N ASN A 150 -10.63 -7.74 -16.49
CA ASN A 150 -11.10 -7.97 -17.86
C ASN A 150 -12.17 -6.94 -18.18
N GLU A 151 -12.09 -6.31 -19.34
CA GLU A 151 -13.06 -5.34 -19.82
C GLU A 151 -13.36 -5.61 -21.29
N PHE A 152 -14.65 -5.59 -21.64
CA PHE A 152 -15.15 -5.60 -23.02
C PHE A 152 -16.01 -4.37 -23.24
N GLY A 153 -15.85 -3.69 -24.38
CA GLY A 153 -16.63 -2.51 -24.68
C GLY A 153 -16.85 -2.26 -26.17
N VAL A 154 -17.75 -1.34 -26.42
CA VAL A 154 -18.18 -0.90 -27.76
C VAL A 154 -18.18 0.61 -27.79
N ASN A 155 -17.60 1.18 -28.85
CA ASN A 155 -17.73 2.57 -29.21
C ASN A 155 -18.60 2.68 -30.47
N TYR A 156 -19.55 3.60 -30.48
CA TYR A 156 -20.42 3.81 -31.62
C TYR A 156 -20.61 5.33 -31.88
N LYS A 157 -20.48 5.74 -33.13
CA LYS A 157 -20.76 7.08 -33.61
C LYS A 157 -22.11 7.11 -34.31
N PHE A 158 -22.97 8.04 -33.94
CA PHE A 158 -24.23 8.31 -34.61
C PHE A 158 -24.32 9.81 -34.96
N GLY A 159 -23.92 10.16 -36.17
CA GLY A 159 -23.84 11.55 -36.60
C GLY A 159 -22.86 12.36 -35.74
N LYS A 160 -23.37 13.30 -34.92
CA LYS A 160 -22.57 14.10 -33.98
C LYS A 160 -22.50 13.53 -32.57
N LEU A 161 -23.19 12.43 -32.33
CA LEU A 161 -23.26 11.76 -31.01
C LEU A 161 -22.25 10.60 -30.96
N GLY A 162 -21.43 10.57 -29.92
CA GLY A 162 -20.57 9.45 -29.59
C GLY A 162 -21.15 8.69 -28.38
N LEU A 163 -21.24 7.37 -28.49
CA LEU A 163 -21.67 6.47 -27.42
C LEU A 163 -20.53 5.49 -27.09
N ASN A 164 -20.32 5.28 -25.81
CA ASN A 164 -19.41 4.25 -25.31
C ASN A 164 -20.14 3.42 -24.27
N ALA A 165 -20.03 2.10 -24.36
CA ALA A 165 -20.53 1.17 -23.34
C ALA A 165 -19.48 0.11 -23.08
N SER A 166 -19.22 -0.19 -21.81
CA SER A 166 -18.34 -1.27 -21.43
C SER A 166 -18.88 -2.06 -20.24
N ALA A 167 -18.45 -3.32 -20.15
CA ALA A 167 -18.65 -4.18 -19.02
C ALA A 167 -17.27 -4.71 -18.58
N TYR A 168 -17.05 -4.76 -17.27
CA TYR A 168 -15.79 -5.23 -16.71
C TYR A 168 -16.00 -6.15 -15.52
N ASN A 169 -14.99 -6.99 -15.28
CA ASN A 169 -14.86 -7.79 -14.07
C ASN A 169 -13.44 -7.64 -13.52
N THR A 170 -13.33 -7.54 -12.20
CA THR A 170 -12.05 -7.55 -11.50
C THR A 170 -12.10 -8.56 -10.37
N ASP A 171 -11.23 -9.57 -10.44
CA ASP A 171 -10.97 -10.48 -9.35
C ASP A 171 -9.82 -9.93 -8.50
N TRP A 172 -10.05 -9.83 -7.19
CA TRP A 172 -9.06 -9.39 -6.22
C TRP A 172 -8.79 -10.54 -5.24
N LYS A 173 -7.55 -11.03 -5.22
CA LYS A 173 -7.08 -12.13 -4.38
C LYS A 173 -6.02 -11.67 -3.40
N ASP A 174 -5.84 -12.45 -2.35
CA ASP A 174 -4.79 -12.28 -1.33
C ASP A 174 -4.81 -10.88 -0.70
N ARG A 175 -6.02 -10.36 -0.48
CA ARG A 175 -6.22 -9.03 0.09
C ARG A 175 -5.74 -9.00 1.54
N ASN A 176 -4.78 -8.15 1.83
CA ASN A 176 -4.30 -7.90 3.18
C ASN A 176 -5.37 -7.13 3.98
N LEU A 177 -5.88 -7.75 5.04
CA LEU A 177 -6.85 -7.17 5.96
C LEU A 177 -6.32 -7.27 7.38
N THR A 178 -6.05 -6.15 8.02
CA THR A 178 -5.72 -6.10 9.44
C THR A 178 -7.02 -6.08 10.24
N LYS A 179 -7.17 -7.03 11.16
CA LYS A 179 -8.28 -7.09 12.12
C LYS A 179 -7.74 -7.06 13.53
N SER A 180 -8.03 -6.01 14.26
CA SER A 180 -7.76 -5.97 15.70
C SER A 180 -8.81 -6.82 16.43
N VAL A 181 -8.35 -7.83 17.17
CA VAL A 181 -9.19 -8.62 18.07
C VAL A 181 -8.80 -8.27 19.48
N THR A 182 -9.65 -7.53 20.19
CA THR A 182 -9.50 -7.33 21.63
C THR A 182 -9.93 -8.62 22.31
N THR A 183 -8.98 -9.43 22.76
CA THR A 183 -9.26 -10.53 23.68
C THR A 183 -9.49 -9.89 25.05
N GLY A 184 -10.75 -9.76 25.44
CA GLY A 184 -11.10 -9.39 26.80
C GLY A 184 -10.49 -10.45 27.74
N GLN A 185 -9.50 -10.04 28.52
CA GLN A 185 -9.07 -10.83 29.68
C GLN A 185 -10.26 -10.81 30.65
N GLY A 186 -10.99 -11.88 30.67
CA GLY A 186 -12.06 -12.07 31.68
C GLY A 186 -11.41 -11.96 33.05
N ASP A 187 -11.82 -10.94 33.78
CA ASP A 187 -11.57 -10.86 35.21
C ASP A 187 -12.24 -12.11 35.85
N SER A 188 -11.41 -13.13 36.14
CA SER A 188 -11.83 -14.23 36.96
C SER A 188 -11.82 -13.72 38.38
N GLY A 189 -12.88 -12.98 38.76
CA GLY A 189 -13.21 -12.69 40.13
C GLY A 189 -13.51 -13.98 40.82
N ASP A 190 -12.51 -14.52 41.48
CA ASP A 190 -12.65 -15.57 42.46
C ASP A 190 -13.37 -14.96 43.68
N THR A 191 -14.64 -15.29 43.83
CA THR A 191 -15.40 -15.00 45.06
C THR A 191 -15.62 -16.32 45.78
N ASP A 192 -14.82 -16.51 46.81
CA ASP A 192 -15.17 -17.41 47.94
C ASP A 192 -16.40 -16.92 48.71
#